data_d968f977313cb475fcd027e4800cfe08
#
_entry.id   d968f977313cb475fcd027e4800cfe08
#
_cell.length_a   1.000
_cell.length_b   1.000
_cell.length_c   1.000
_cell.angle_alpha   90.00
_cell.angle_beta   90.00
_cell.angle_gamma   90.00
#
_symmetry.space_group_name_H-M   'P 1'
#
loop_
_entity.id
_entity.type
_entity.pdbx_description
1 polymer ?
#
loop_
_entity_poly.entity_id
_entity_poly.type
_entity_poly.pdbx_seq_one_letter_code
_entity_poly.pdbx_strand_id
1 'polypeptide(L)'
;IYTHKTTQNRYYLASRLFEMPELKLLADAVESAGFITEKKSEELIEKLCRLTSVYEAEALQEGFCANNGKSCNESIYYIADTINAAIAKRKKIAFYYFHYGPGKNRVLKNDGKPYVFSPYKLVWNTD
;
A
#
# COMPACT_ATOMS: atom_id res chain seq x y z
N ILE A 1 -20.20 -12.95 20.67
CA ILE A 1 -20.47 -14.26 20.03
C ILE A 1 -21.89 -14.66 20.39
N TYR A 2 -22.75 -14.81 19.41
CA TYR A 2 -24.13 -15.21 19.60
C TYR A 2 -24.32 -16.64 19.07
N THR A 3 -25.10 -17.44 19.79
CA THR A 3 -25.45 -18.81 19.36
C THR A 3 -26.88 -18.85 18.86
N HIS A 4 -27.10 -19.35 17.63
CA HIS A 4 -28.43 -19.68 17.14
C HIS A 4 -28.69 -21.17 17.36
N LYS A 5 -29.72 -21.51 18.14
CA LYS A 5 -30.14 -22.91 18.35
C LYS A 5 -30.88 -23.40 17.11
N THR A 6 -30.16 -23.92 16.17
CA THR A 6 -30.64 -24.90 15.18
C THR A 6 -29.86 -26.19 15.40
N THR A 7 -30.27 -27.29 14.77
CA THR A 7 -29.72 -28.66 14.92
C THR A 7 -28.18 -28.78 14.83
N GLN A 8 -27.50 -27.69 14.50
CA GLN A 8 -26.05 -27.45 14.59
C GLN A 8 -25.81 -26.08 15.21
N ASN A 9 -25.04 -26.01 16.28
CA ASN A 9 -24.62 -24.72 16.86
C ASN A 9 -23.75 -23.99 15.86
N ARG A 10 -24.24 -22.87 15.30
CA ARG A 10 -23.49 -21.96 14.47
C ARG A 10 -23.03 -20.79 15.31
N TYR A 11 -21.74 -20.53 15.28
CA TYR A 11 -21.12 -19.38 15.94
C TYR A 11 -20.80 -18.33 14.89
N TYR A 12 -21.13 -17.08 15.14
CA TYR A 12 -20.78 -15.98 14.29
C TYR A 12 -20.36 -14.75 15.11
N LEU A 13 -19.52 -13.94 14.53
CA LEU A 13 -19.10 -12.67 15.13
C LEU A 13 -20.18 -11.61 14.83
N ALA A 14 -20.80 -11.06 15.87
CA ALA A 14 -21.91 -10.09 15.73
C ALA A 14 -21.45 -8.68 15.38
N SER A 15 -20.18 -8.34 15.68
CA SER A 15 -19.57 -7.06 15.31
C SER A 15 -18.19 -7.30 14.69
N ARG A 16 -17.91 -6.64 13.60
CA ARG A 16 -16.62 -6.63 12.92
C ARG A 16 -16.07 -5.22 12.90
N LEU A 17 -14.75 -5.11 12.85
CA LEU A 17 -14.09 -3.81 12.73
C LEU A 17 -14.40 -3.15 11.39
N PHE A 18 -14.50 -3.96 10.33
CA PHE A 18 -14.85 -3.54 8.98
C PHE A 18 -15.99 -4.41 8.42
N GLU A 19 -16.88 -3.80 7.66
CA GLU A 19 -17.86 -4.50 6.83
C GLU A 19 -17.22 -4.94 5.50
N MET A 20 -17.79 -5.95 4.85
CA MET A 20 -17.26 -6.48 3.59
C MET A 20 -17.15 -5.42 2.48
N PRO A 21 -18.11 -4.50 2.28
CA PRO A 21 -17.96 -3.42 1.30
C PRO A 21 -16.80 -2.47 1.59
N GLU A 22 -16.49 -2.24 2.88
CA GLU A 22 -15.36 -1.41 3.30
C GLU A 22 -14.03 -2.09 3.00
N LEU A 23 -13.92 -3.39 3.31
CA LEU A 23 -12.74 -4.19 2.97
C LEU A 23 -12.49 -4.26 1.47
N LYS A 24 -13.55 -4.40 0.67
CA LYS A 24 -13.45 -4.37 -0.79
C LYS A 24 -12.95 -3.03 -1.29
N LEU A 25 -13.49 -1.93 -0.78
CA LEU A 25 -13.02 -0.58 -1.12
C LEU A 25 -11.54 -0.39 -0.78
N LEU A 26 -11.08 -0.89 0.36
CA LEU A 26 -9.67 -0.84 0.75
C LEU A 26 -8.81 -1.70 -0.18
N ALA A 27 -9.25 -2.89 -0.57
CA ALA A 27 -8.55 -3.74 -1.52
C ALA A 27 -8.45 -3.08 -2.89
N ASP A 28 -9.53 -2.50 -3.41
CA ASP A 28 -9.56 -1.76 -4.68
C ASP A 28 -8.61 -0.54 -4.64
N ALA A 29 -8.55 0.17 -3.51
CA ALA A 29 -7.62 1.28 -3.31
C ALA A 29 -6.16 0.83 -3.34
N VAL A 30 -5.84 -0.31 -2.72
CA VAL A 30 -4.49 -0.92 -2.78
C VAL A 30 -4.15 -1.35 -4.20
N GLU A 31 -5.10 -1.94 -4.92
CA GLU A 31 -4.91 -2.39 -6.30
C GLU A 31 -4.66 -1.21 -7.24
N SER A 32 -5.45 -0.15 -7.14
CA SER A 32 -5.33 1.05 -7.98
C SER A 32 -4.11 1.91 -7.67
N ALA A 33 -3.46 1.72 -6.52
CA ALA A 33 -2.29 2.49 -6.12
C ALA A 33 -1.05 2.12 -6.98
N GLY A 34 -0.80 2.87 -8.05
CA GLY A 34 0.33 2.64 -8.95
C GLY A 34 1.71 2.88 -8.31
N PHE A 35 1.78 3.59 -7.19
CA PHE A 35 3.04 3.90 -6.51
C PHE A 35 3.61 2.76 -5.66
N ILE A 36 2.80 1.76 -5.27
CA ILE A 36 3.27 0.56 -4.56
C ILE A 36 3.53 -0.58 -5.54
N THR A 37 4.41 -1.49 -5.16
CA THR A 37 4.75 -2.65 -5.99
C THR A 37 3.64 -3.69 -5.97
N GLU A 38 3.63 -4.56 -6.98
CA GLU A 38 2.72 -5.71 -7.04
C GLU A 38 2.84 -6.57 -5.79
N LYS A 39 4.07 -6.98 -5.44
CA LYS A 39 4.36 -7.75 -4.23
C LYS A 39 3.80 -7.10 -2.96
N LYS A 40 3.97 -5.77 -2.80
CA LYS A 40 3.45 -5.06 -1.63
C LYS A 40 1.93 -5.00 -1.62
N SER A 41 1.30 -4.92 -2.77
CA SER A 41 -0.16 -4.98 -2.90
C SER A 41 -0.70 -6.33 -2.46
N GLU A 42 -0.10 -7.44 -2.91
CA GLU A 42 -0.46 -8.79 -2.49
C GLU A 42 -0.34 -8.95 -0.97
N GLU A 43 0.78 -8.52 -0.37
CA GLU A 43 0.98 -8.56 1.09
C GLU A 43 -0.10 -7.77 1.85
N LEU A 44 -0.51 -6.61 1.33
CA LEU A 44 -1.55 -5.77 1.95
C LEU A 44 -2.93 -6.40 1.84
N ILE A 45 -3.27 -6.97 0.68
CA ILE A 45 -4.54 -7.66 0.49
C ILE A 45 -4.61 -8.91 1.37
N GLU A 46 -3.54 -9.68 1.49
CA GLU A 46 -3.48 -10.80 2.42
C GLU A 46 -3.75 -10.36 3.87
N LYS A 47 -3.22 -9.21 4.28
CA LYS A 47 -3.50 -8.65 5.61
C LYS A 47 -4.95 -8.21 5.77
N LEU A 48 -5.56 -7.62 4.75
CA LEU A 48 -7.00 -7.28 4.75
C LEU A 48 -7.87 -8.54 4.86
N CYS A 49 -7.50 -9.62 4.17
CA CYS A 49 -8.18 -10.90 4.24
C CYS A 49 -8.23 -11.48 5.66
N ARG A 50 -7.21 -11.21 6.48
CA ARG A 50 -7.18 -11.66 7.89
C ARG A 50 -8.17 -10.92 8.80
N LEU A 51 -8.77 -9.82 8.33
CA LEU A 51 -9.77 -9.05 9.07
C LEU A 51 -11.20 -9.57 8.87
N THR A 52 -11.39 -10.58 8.04
CA THR A 52 -12.69 -11.11 7.68
C THR A 52 -12.75 -12.64 7.79
N SER A 53 -13.90 -13.25 7.44
CA SER A 53 -14.06 -14.71 7.43
C SER A 53 -13.34 -15.33 6.23
N VAL A 54 -13.05 -16.63 6.31
CA VAL A 54 -12.39 -17.39 5.23
C VAL A 54 -13.13 -17.25 3.90
N TYR A 55 -14.45 -17.35 3.91
CA TYR A 55 -15.28 -17.24 2.69
C TYR A 55 -15.23 -15.84 2.05
N GLU A 56 -15.21 -14.79 2.88
CA GLU A 56 -15.12 -13.41 2.39
C GLU A 56 -13.70 -13.06 1.97
N ALA A 57 -12.68 -13.67 2.59
CA ALA A 57 -11.28 -13.53 2.19
C ALA A 57 -11.03 -14.10 0.78
N GLU A 58 -11.62 -15.26 0.46
CA GLU A 58 -11.57 -15.84 -0.89
C GLU A 58 -12.16 -14.88 -1.92
N ALA A 59 -13.32 -14.28 -1.64
CA ALA A 59 -13.95 -13.31 -2.54
C ALA A 59 -13.11 -12.03 -2.74
N LEU A 60 -12.36 -11.59 -1.72
CA LEU A 60 -11.42 -10.47 -1.85
C LEU A 60 -10.21 -10.83 -2.73
N GLN A 61 -9.67 -12.04 -2.59
CA GLN A 61 -8.52 -12.52 -3.35
C GLN A 61 -8.88 -12.78 -4.83
N GLU A 62 -10.04 -13.35 -5.11
CA GLU A 62 -10.51 -13.59 -6.47
C GLU A 62 -10.72 -12.29 -7.26
N GLY A 63 -11.08 -11.20 -6.58
CA GLY A 63 -11.20 -9.88 -7.18
C GLY A 63 -9.87 -9.19 -7.50
N PHE A 64 -8.76 -9.68 -6.95
CA PHE A 64 -7.44 -9.09 -7.16
C PHE A 64 -6.86 -9.47 -8.52
N CYS A 65 -6.67 -8.48 -9.37
CA CYS A 65 -5.98 -8.63 -10.65
C CYS A 65 -4.64 -7.90 -10.60
N ALA A 66 -3.55 -8.61 -10.91
CA ALA A 66 -2.24 -7.98 -11.04
C ALA A 66 -2.28 -6.86 -12.09
N ASN A 67 -2.00 -5.64 -11.66
CA ASN A 67 -2.03 -4.47 -12.55
C ASN A 67 -0.61 -4.13 -13.03
N ASN A 68 -0.39 -4.17 -14.34
CA ASN A 68 0.91 -3.90 -14.98
C ASN A 68 1.44 -2.46 -14.80
N GLY A 69 0.66 -1.55 -14.20
CA GLY A 69 1.03 -0.16 -13.94
C GLY A 69 1.72 0.11 -12.59
N LYS A 70 2.06 -0.93 -11.83
CA LYS A 70 2.65 -0.75 -10.50
C LYS A 70 4.13 -0.36 -10.51
N SER A 71 4.56 0.32 -9.44
CA SER A 71 5.96 0.69 -9.25
C SER A 71 6.88 -0.52 -9.08
N CYS A 72 8.11 -0.42 -9.55
CA CYS A 72 9.17 -1.39 -9.28
C CYS A 72 10.00 -1.04 -8.04
N ASN A 73 9.66 0.02 -7.31
CA ASN A 73 10.42 0.47 -6.15
C ASN A 73 9.84 -0.06 -4.84
N GLU A 74 10.38 -1.16 -4.34
CA GLU A 74 9.97 -1.79 -3.08
C GLU A 74 10.13 -0.88 -1.84
N SER A 75 10.93 0.19 -1.95
CA SER A 75 11.18 1.11 -0.83
C SER A 75 10.27 2.33 -0.83
N ILE A 76 9.35 2.48 -1.79
CA ILE A 76 8.57 3.70 -1.99
C ILE A 76 7.78 4.12 -0.74
N TYR A 77 7.19 3.16 -0.03
CA TYR A 77 6.41 3.45 1.17
C TYR A 77 7.27 3.88 2.37
N TYR A 78 8.50 3.37 2.48
CA TYR A 78 9.47 3.85 3.48
C TYR A 78 9.95 5.27 3.16
N ILE A 79 10.14 5.58 1.88
CA ILE A 79 10.47 6.92 1.42
C ILE A 79 9.34 7.88 1.77
N ALA A 80 8.10 7.51 1.50
CA ALA A 80 6.92 8.30 1.85
C ALA A 80 6.81 8.53 3.36
N ASP A 81 7.02 7.50 4.18
CA ASP A 81 7.02 7.61 5.64
C ASP A 81 8.11 8.56 6.13
N THR A 82 9.32 8.46 5.59
CA THR A 82 10.44 9.36 5.90
C THR A 82 10.11 10.82 5.58
N ILE A 83 9.48 11.06 4.41
CA ILE A 83 9.05 12.41 4.01
C ILE A 83 7.97 12.94 4.96
N ASN A 84 6.97 12.13 5.29
CA ASN A 84 5.91 12.52 6.23
C ASN A 84 6.46 12.82 7.63
N ALA A 85 7.42 12.04 8.12
CA ALA A 85 8.10 12.29 9.38
C ALA A 85 8.89 13.61 9.35
N ALA A 86 9.53 13.94 8.24
CA ALA A 86 10.24 15.21 8.06
C ALA A 86 9.27 16.41 8.02
N ILE A 87 8.11 16.27 7.36
CA ILE A 87 7.04 17.28 7.35
C ILE A 87 6.55 17.54 8.78
N ALA A 88 6.19 16.49 9.52
CA ALA A 88 5.70 16.60 10.90
C ALA A 88 6.71 17.28 11.84
N LYS A 89 8.00 17.01 11.65
CA LYS A 89 9.10 17.59 12.43
C LYS A 89 9.63 18.91 11.87
N ARG A 90 9.05 19.43 10.78
CA ARG A 90 9.51 20.64 10.06
C ARG A 90 11.01 20.60 9.70
N LYS A 91 11.48 19.44 9.27
CA LYS A 91 12.88 19.22 8.88
C LYS A 91 13.04 19.25 7.36
N LYS A 92 14.24 19.66 6.93
CA LYS A 92 14.65 19.51 5.53
C LYS A 92 14.95 18.05 5.24
N ILE A 93 14.74 17.65 4.00
CA ILE A 93 15.17 16.36 3.46
C ILE A 93 16.26 16.57 2.42
N ALA A 94 17.15 15.60 2.33
CA ALA A 94 18.18 15.53 1.29
C ALA A 94 18.05 14.21 0.56
N PHE A 95 18.10 14.20 -0.76
CA PHE A 95 18.05 13.00 -1.56
C PHE A 95 18.92 13.10 -2.80
N TYR A 96 19.35 11.95 -3.30
CA TYR A 96 20.03 11.80 -4.58
C TYR A 96 19.04 11.35 -5.65
N TYR A 97 19.04 12.06 -6.77
CA TYR A 97 18.25 11.66 -7.93
C TYR A 97 19.16 11.03 -8.97
N PHE A 98 18.78 9.87 -9.49
CA PHE A 98 19.53 9.17 -10.52
C PHE A 98 18.63 8.79 -11.70
N HIS A 99 19.24 8.57 -12.84
CA HIS A 99 18.62 7.92 -14.00
C HIS A 99 19.51 6.75 -14.42
N TYR A 100 18.95 5.83 -15.18
CA TYR A 100 19.73 4.75 -15.74
C TYR A 100 20.33 5.21 -17.06
N GLY A 101 21.66 5.16 -17.17
CA GLY A 101 22.41 5.38 -18.40
C GLY A 101 22.46 4.17 -19.31
N PRO A 102 23.12 4.28 -20.46
CA PRO A 102 23.41 3.14 -21.33
C PRO A 102 24.13 2.04 -20.54
N GLY A 103 23.59 0.79 -20.56
CA GLY A 103 24.15 -0.31 -19.78
C GLY A 103 23.57 -0.49 -18.38
N LYS A 104 22.43 0.15 -18.07
CA LYS A 104 21.71 0.07 -16.76
C LYS A 104 22.51 0.55 -15.55
N ASN A 105 23.58 1.33 -15.75
CA ASN A 105 24.30 1.96 -14.64
C ASN A 105 23.52 3.16 -14.10
N ARG A 106 23.52 3.31 -12.78
CA ARG A 106 22.90 4.48 -12.12
C ARG A 106 23.81 5.70 -12.30
N VAL A 107 23.28 6.73 -12.93
CA VAL A 107 23.94 8.01 -13.10
C VAL A 107 23.25 9.05 -12.22
N LEU A 108 24.00 9.60 -11.26
CA LEU A 108 23.49 10.64 -10.37
C LEU A 108 23.32 11.96 -11.14
N LYS A 109 22.18 12.61 -10.92
CA LYS A 109 21.96 14.00 -11.37
C LYS A 109 22.61 14.99 -10.40
N ASN A 110 22.66 16.26 -10.81
CA ASN A 110 23.22 17.36 -10.02
C ASN A 110 24.70 17.15 -9.66
N ASP A 111 25.50 16.62 -10.59
CA ASP A 111 26.93 16.33 -10.41
C ASP A 111 27.25 15.50 -9.15
N GLY A 112 26.33 14.58 -8.81
CA GLY A 112 26.46 13.74 -7.63
C GLY A 112 26.17 14.44 -6.29
N LYS A 113 25.70 15.70 -6.32
CA LYS A 113 25.30 16.42 -5.10
C LYS A 113 23.85 16.13 -4.72
N PRO A 114 23.51 16.08 -3.44
CA PRO A 114 22.15 15.89 -3.02
C PRO A 114 21.27 17.10 -3.32
N TYR A 115 20.01 16.87 -3.63
CA TYR A 115 18.97 17.88 -3.60
C TYR A 115 18.51 18.06 -2.16
N VAL A 116 18.42 19.30 -1.69
CA VAL A 116 17.99 19.64 -0.32
C VAL A 116 16.79 20.57 -0.40
N PHE A 117 15.67 20.21 0.23
CA PHE A 117 14.50 21.07 0.28
C PHE A 117 13.67 20.85 1.56
N SER A 118 12.73 21.77 1.82
CA SER A 118 11.79 21.69 2.93
C SER A 118 10.47 21.13 2.41
N PRO A 119 10.06 19.90 2.76
CA PRO A 119 8.80 19.37 2.34
C PRO A 119 7.67 19.96 3.18
N TYR A 120 6.53 20.29 2.54
CA TYR A 120 5.34 20.82 3.21
C TYR A 120 4.19 19.82 3.21
N LYS A 121 4.04 19.07 2.11
CA LYS A 121 2.96 18.09 1.94
C LYS A 121 3.38 17.04 0.92
N LEU A 122 3.03 15.80 1.20
CA LEU A 122 3.10 14.70 0.22
C LEU A 122 1.70 14.50 -0.37
N VAL A 123 1.59 14.52 -1.68
CA VAL A 123 0.33 14.31 -2.40
C VAL A 123 0.55 13.17 -3.39
N TRP A 124 -0.33 12.19 -3.37
CA TRP A 124 -0.37 11.15 -4.37
C TRP A 124 -1.16 11.65 -5.57
N ASN A 125 -0.57 11.62 -6.74
CA ASN A 125 -1.22 11.93 -8.00
C ASN A 125 -1.51 10.63 -8.76
N THR A 126 -2.65 10.55 -9.40
CA THR A 126 -3.12 9.38 -10.17
C THR A 126 -2.91 9.52 -11.67
N ASP A 127 -2.15 10.53 -12.11
CA ASP A 127 -1.84 10.76 -13.53
C ASP A 127 -0.78 9.80 -14.06
#